data_6c026204bad61bf10d6fd01993db10eb
#
_entry.id   6c026204bad61bf10d6fd01993db10eb
#
_cell.length_a   1.000
_cell.length_b   1.000
_cell.length_c   1.000
_cell.angle_alpha   90.00
_cell.angle_beta   90.00
_cell.angle_gamma   90.00
#
_symmetry.space_group_name_H-M   'P 1'
#
loop_
_entity.id
_entity.type
_entity.pdbx_description
1 polymer ?
#
loop_
_entity_poly.entity_id
_entity_poly.type
_entity_poly.pdbx_seq_one_letter_code
_entity_poly.pdbx_strand_id
1 'polypeptide(L)'
;MGIQAWTFVLIGLSFALYIGVAIWSRAGSTREFYVAGGGVPPVANGMATAADWMSAASFISMAGAISVLGYDGSVYLMGWTGGYVLLALLLAPYLRKFGKYTIPDFVGDRYESQVARVVAVACAIFVSFTYVAGQMQGVGIVLSRFLEVPSTTGVMIGMGIVFFYAVLGGMKGITYTQVAQYCVLICAYLVPAIFLSIQMVGTPIPQLGLGGFLADGTPLLERLNELHHDLGFASYTDGSRSMTDVFFITAALMVGTAGLPHVIVRFYTVPRVRDARRSVGWALVFIALLYTAAPAVAAFARTNLLTTVNNQSYADMPDWFSKWETTGLVKFDDKNGDGLIQYVGPASKVQNELIVHKDIMVLANPEIAGLPDWVVALVAAGALAAALSTAAGLLLVVSSAISHDLLKRTFMPRISERGELLAARISAGVAVCVAGWFGVHPPGFVAEVVAFAFGLAASSFFPVLLMGIFTKRMNRAGAISGMLAGIVFTAGYILWFKFLHPELSHSENWWWGISPEGIGAVGMLVNFAVAGVVHQFFPPPSAAIQQLVEDIRVPKGSGPAHEIEA
;
A
#
# COMPACT_ATOMS: atom_id res chain seq x y z
N MET A 1 28.44 9.95 -16.63
CA MET A 1 28.32 9.09 -15.43
C MET A 1 27.31 8.02 -15.78
N GLY A 2 27.64 6.75 -15.60
CA GLY A 2 26.70 5.65 -15.87
C GLY A 2 25.59 5.58 -14.81
N ILE A 3 24.56 4.73 -15.07
CA ILE A 3 23.37 4.55 -14.22
C ILE A 3 23.75 4.28 -12.76
N GLN A 4 24.70 3.40 -12.50
CA GLN A 4 25.13 3.06 -11.13
C GLN A 4 25.69 4.29 -10.38
N ALA A 5 26.54 5.09 -11.02
CA ALA A 5 27.10 6.28 -10.39
C ALA A 5 26.01 7.32 -10.06
N TRP A 6 25.07 7.55 -10.97
CA TRP A 6 23.91 8.40 -10.71
C TRP A 6 23.03 7.84 -9.60
N THR A 7 22.83 6.53 -9.56
CA THR A 7 22.05 5.87 -8.51
C THR A 7 22.67 6.09 -7.13
N PHE A 8 23.98 5.88 -6.98
CA PHE A 8 24.67 6.15 -5.71
C PHE A 8 24.56 7.62 -5.29
N VAL A 9 24.69 8.55 -6.24
CA VAL A 9 24.56 9.99 -5.96
C VAL A 9 23.14 10.33 -5.52
N LEU A 10 22.11 9.95 -6.27
CA LEU A 10 20.72 10.35 -5.98
C LEU A 10 20.17 9.64 -4.75
N ILE A 11 20.45 8.35 -4.58
CA ILE A 11 20.08 7.62 -3.36
C ILE A 11 20.84 8.19 -2.17
N GLY A 12 22.15 8.41 -2.30
CA GLY A 12 22.97 8.99 -1.23
C GLY A 12 22.50 10.36 -0.77
N LEU A 13 22.18 11.26 -1.71
CA LEU A 13 21.61 12.58 -1.41
C LEU A 13 20.22 12.47 -0.74
N SER A 14 19.37 11.58 -1.24
CA SER A 14 18.05 11.33 -0.66
C SER A 14 18.16 10.83 0.77
N PHE A 15 19.05 9.84 1.03
CA PHE A 15 19.27 9.33 2.39
C PHE A 15 19.90 10.36 3.32
N ALA A 16 20.87 11.15 2.83
CA ALA A 16 21.43 12.25 3.62
C ALA A 16 20.35 13.28 4.02
N LEU A 17 19.45 13.61 3.09
CA LEU A 17 18.29 14.46 3.37
C LEU A 17 17.38 13.83 4.43
N TYR A 18 17.00 12.54 4.27
CA TYR A 18 16.09 11.86 5.21
C TYR A 18 16.70 11.74 6.61
N ILE A 19 17.97 11.37 6.70
CA ILE A 19 18.68 11.28 7.98
C ILE A 19 18.79 12.67 8.63
N GLY A 20 19.14 13.70 7.86
CA GLY A 20 19.20 15.08 8.33
C GLY A 20 17.86 15.57 8.91
N VAL A 21 16.77 15.31 8.18
CA VAL A 21 15.41 15.64 8.64
C VAL A 21 15.03 14.82 9.87
N ALA A 22 15.34 13.52 9.92
CA ALA A 22 15.03 12.65 11.06
C ALA A 22 15.76 13.09 12.33
N ILE A 23 17.03 13.51 12.23
CA ILE A 23 17.81 14.04 13.35
C ILE A 23 17.22 15.38 13.82
N TRP A 24 16.91 16.28 12.89
CA TRP A 24 16.32 17.58 13.19
C TRP A 24 14.96 17.46 13.87
N SER A 25 14.11 16.51 13.42
CA SER A 25 12.74 16.32 13.92
C SER A 25 12.62 15.22 14.97
N ARG A 26 13.70 14.82 15.61
CA ARG A 26 13.74 13.74 16.61
C ARG A 26 12.70 13.95 17.72
N ALA A 27 11.97 12.89 18.06
CA ALA A 27 10.99 12.90 19.14
C ALA A 27 11.68 12.97 20.51
N GLY A 28 11.31 13.97 21.32
CA GLY A 28 11.82 14.18 22.69
C GLY A 28 10.86 13.71 23.78
N SER A 29 9.62 13.35 23.45
CA SER A 29 8.60 12.89 24.40
C SER A 29 7.76 11.74 23.84
N THR A 30 7.08 11.02 24.72
CA THR A 30 6.14 9.94 24.34
C THR A 30 5.05 10.43 23.39
N ARG A 31 4.52 11.65 23.65
CA ARG A 31 3.51 12.27 22.78
C ARG A 31 4.05 12.59 21.39
N GLU A 32 5.29 13.06 21.29
CA GLU A 32 5.95 13.28 20.00
C GLU A 32 6.25 11.95 19.28
N PHE A 33 6.54 10.90 20.05
CA PHE A 33 6.81 9.57 19.52
C PHE A 33 5.57 8.92 18.90
N TYR A 34 4.39 9.00 19.54
CA TYR A 34 3.18 8.31 19.05
C TYR A 34 2.32 9.17 18.10
N VAL A 35 2.24 10.48 18.29
CA VAL A 35 1.34 11.37 17.52
C VAL A 35 2.01 12.67 17.07
N ALA A 36 3.34 12.72 16.97
CA ALA A 36 4.10 13.90 16.53
C ALA A 36 3.78 15.18 17.34
N GLY A 37 3.42 15.04 18.61
CA GLY A 37 3.01 16.15 19.48
C GLY A 37 1.61 16.71 19.18
N GLY A 38 0.93 16.27 18.12
CA GLY A 38 -0.37 16.78 17.68
C GLY A 38 -0.32 18.19 17.08
N GLY A 39 0.84 18.63 16.58
CA GLY A 39 1.06 19.98 16.06
C GLY A 39 1.47 20.07 14.59
N VAL A 40 1.32 19.01 13.80
CA VAL A 40 1.74 18.97 12.40
C VAL A 40 0.83 19.86 11.55
N PRO A 41 1.39 20.75 10.69
CA PRO A 41 0.61 21.58 9.77
C PRO A 41 -0.16 20.73 8.76
N PRO A 42 -1.39 21.13 8.34
CA PRO A 42 -2.23 20.33 7.45
C PRO A 42 -1.58 19.94 6.12
N VAL A 43 -0.82 20.83 5.48
CA VAL A 43 -0.13 20.56 4.22
C VAL A 43 0.96 19.51 4.43
N ALA A 44 1.81 19.68 5.45
CA ALA A 44 2.86 18.73 5.78
C ALA A 44 2.29 17.35 6.14
N ASN A 45 1.19 17.31 6.90
CA ASN A 45 0.51 16.06 7.20
C ASN A 45 -0.12 15.44 5.94
N GLY A 46 -0.63 16.26 5.02
CA GLY A 46 -1.12 15.80 3.71
C GLY A 46 -0.03 15.16 2.87
N MET A 47 1.16 15.78 2.79
CA MET A 47 2.33 15.22 2.11
C MET A 47 2.82 13.92 2.77
N ALA A 48 2.92 13.92 4.10
CA ALA A 48 3.34 12.72 4.85
C ALA A 48 2.34 11.57 4.67
N THR A 49 1.03 11.88 4.67
CA THR A 49 -0.02 10.88 4.38
C THR A 49 0.07 10.37 2.95
N ALA A 50 0.31 11.25 1.98
CA ALA A 50 0.50 10.85 0.59
C ALA A 50 1.73 9.97 0.40
N ALA A 51 2.86 10.27 1.06
CA ALA A 51 4.05 9.42 1.04
C ALA A 51 3.82 8.05 1.69
N ASP A 52 3.08 8.02 2.80
CA ASP A 52 2.70 6.79 3.50
C ASP A 52 1.75 5.92 2.66
N TRP A 53 0.91 6.57 1.87
CA TRP A 53 -0.03 5.98 0.95
C TRP A 53 0.60 5.45 -0.34
N MET A 54 1.46 6.26 -0.97
CA MET A 54 2.18 5.91 -2.19
C MET A 54 3.35 4.99 -1.90
N SER A 55 3.01 3.79 -1.45
CA SER A 55 3.90 2.71 -1.07
C SER A 55 4.60 2.07 -2.29
N ALA A 56 5.43 1.05 -2.06
CA ALA A 56 5.96 0.21 -3.13
C ALA A 56 4.85 -0.35 -4.02
N ALA A 57 3.70 -0.74 -3.43
CA ALA A 57 2.56 -1.21 -4.19
C ALA A 57 2.01 -0.16 -5.16
N SER A 58 1.93 1.11 -4.74
CA SER A 58 1.45 2.20 -5.60
C SER A 58 2.49 2.67 -6.62
N PHE A 59 3.75 2.81 -6.19
CA PHE A 59 4.81 3.36 -7.02
C PHE A 59 5.33 2.34 -8.05
N ILE A 60 5.62 1.11 -7.58
CA ILE A 60 6.26 0.06 -8.40
C ILE A 60 5.19 -0.83 -9.04
N SER A 61 4.29 -1.38 -8.23
CA SER A 61 3.48 -2.54 -8.60
C SER A 61 2.17 -2.19 -9.30
N MET A 62 1.51 -1.09 -8.95
CA MET A 62 0.19 -0.73 -9.49
C MET A 62 0.25 -0.52 -11.01
N ALA A 63 1.15 0.35 -11.49
CA ALA A 63 1.31 0.55 -12.93
C ALA A 63 1.89 -0.70 -13.61
N GLY A 64 2.72 -1.48 -12.91
CA GLY A 64 3.19 -2.79 -13.36
C GLY A 64 2.04 -3.79 -13.56
N ALA A 65 1.11 -3.87 -12.61
CA ALA A 65 -0.08 -4.70 -12.74
C ALA A 65 -0.98 -4.24 -13.91
N ILE A 66 -1.23 -2.92 -14.03
CA ILE A 66 -1.99 -2.36 -15.15
C ILE A 66 -1.29 -2.63 -16.49
N SER A 67 0.05 -2.55 -16.56
CA SER A 67 0.79 -2.81 -17.80
C SER A 67 0.61 -4.24 -18.32
N VAL A 68 0.53 -5.22 -17.43
CA VAL A 68 0.40 -6.64 -17.80
C VAL A 68 -1.07 -7.08 -17.91
N LEU A 69 -1.92 -6.62 -16.99
CA LEU A 69 -3.34 -7.02 -16.90
C LEU A 69 -4.28 -6.07 -17.65
N GLY A 70 -3.78 -4.95 -18.17
CA GLY A 70 -4.61 -3.97 -18.84
C GLY A 70 -5.70 -3.41 -17.93
N TYR A 71 -6.92 -3.33 -18.46
CA TYR A 71 -8.11 -2.84 -17.74
C TYR A 71 -8.32 -3.52 -16.38
N ASP A 72 -8.10 -4.84 -16.31
CA ASP A 72 -8.28 -5.61 -15.06
C ASP A 72 -7.33 -5.16 -13.94
N GLY A 73 -6.16 -4.62 -14.28
CA GLY A 73 -5.23 -4.05 -13.30
C GLY A 73 -5.72 -2.75 -12.66
N SER A 74 -6.69 -2.06 -13.24
CA SER A 74 -7.24 -0.80 -12.75
C SER A 74 -8.02 -0.94 -11.44
N VAL A 75 -8.41 -2.16 -11.05
CA VAL A 75 -9.11 -2.44 -9.78
C VAL A 75 -8.34 -1.92 -8.56
N TYR A 76 -7.01 -1.99 -8.60
CA TYR A 76 -6.15 -1.47 -7.52
C TYR A 76 -6.28 0.04 -7.40
N LEU A 77 -6.19 0.74 -8.53
CA LEU A 77 -6.31 2.20 -8.58
C LEU A 77 -7.68 2.67 -8.08
N MET A 78 -8.75 2.05 -8.55
CA MET A 78 -10.12 2.40 -8.16
C MET A 78 -10.36 2.13 -6.67
N GLY A 79 -9.97 0.96 -6.18
CA GLY A 79 -10.18 0.55 -4.80
C GLY A 79 -9.44 1.45 -3.82
N TRP A 80 -8.16 1.70 -4.04
CA TRP A 80 -7.37 2.55 -3.15
C TRP A 80 -7.82 4.00 -3.17
N THR A 81 -8.08 4.59 -4.34
CA THR A 81 -8.57 5.97 -4.43
C THR A 81 -9.92 6.14 -3.74
N GLY A 82 -10.88 5.26 -4.05
CA GLY A 82 -12.21 5.28 -3.43
C GLY A 82 -12.15 5.09 -1.92
N GLY A 83 -11.23 4.24 -1.46
CA GLY A 83 -11.03 3.98 -0.03
C GLY A 83 -10.52 5.18 0.76
N TYR A 84 -9.60 5.95 0.20
CA TYR A 84 -9.14 7.17 0.86
C TYR A 84 -10.26 8.24 0.96
N VAL A 85 -11.07 8.37 -0.08
CA VAL A 85 -12.27 9.23 -0.05
C VAL A 85 -13.25 8.76 1.03
N LEU A 86 -13.51 7.45 1.11
CA LEU A 86 -14.38 6.87 2.13
C LEU A 86 -13.88 7.16 3.54
N LEU A 87 -12.59 6.94 3.80
CA LEU A 87 -11.96 7.24 5.09
C LEU A 87 -12.08 8.72 5.46
N ALA A 88 -11.80 9.59 4.50
CA ALA A 88 -11.85 11.03 4.63
C ALA A 88 -13.23 11.55 5.07
N LEU A 89 -14.27 11.07 4.42
CA LEU A 89 -15.64 11.52 4.63
C LEU A 89 -16.28 10.87 5.85
N LEU A 90 -16.04 9.56 6.04
CA LEU A 90 -16.81 8.76 6.98
C LEU A 90 -16.17 8.66 8.38
N LEU A 91 -14.84 8.54 8.49
CA LEU A 91 -14.22 8.20 9.76
C LEU A 91 -13.29 9.28 10.35
N ALA A 92 -12.54 9.97 9.52
CA ALA A 92 -11.48 10.89 9.95
C ALA A 92 -11.91 11.95 10.98
N PRO A 93 -13.03 12.67 10.81
CA PRO A 93 -13.47 13.70 11.76
C PRO A 93 -13.81 13.13 13.13
N TYR A 94 -14.44 11.97 13.17
CA TYR A 94 -14.90 11.31 14.41
C TYR A 94 -13.74 10.72 15.19
N LEU A 95 -12.83 10.03 14.51
CA LEU A 95 -11.63 9.48 15.11
C LEU A 95 -10.75 10.58 15.70
N ARG A 96 -10.54 11.69 14.97
CA ARG A 96 -9.81 12.84 15.51
C ARG A 96 -10.48 13.44 16.75
N LYS A 97 -11.81 13.49 16.79
CA LYS A 97 -12.56 14.01 17.93
C LYS A 97 -12.49 13.10 19.14
N PHE A 98 -12.46 11.78 18.93
CA PHE A 98 -12.26 10.80 20.00
C PHE A 98 -10.90 10.96 20.70
N GLY A 99 -9.83 11.31 19.98
CA GLY A 99 -8.59 11.84 20.53
C GLY A 99 -7.68 10.83 21.20
N LYS A 100 -7.57 9.60 20.69
CA LYS A 100 -6.65 8.56 21.18
C LYS A 100 -5.38 8.48 20.32
N TYR A 101 -4.42 7.62 20.72
CA TYR A 101 -3.15 7.48 20.01
C TYR A 101 -3.18 6.38 18.93
N THR A 102 -3.94 5.31 19.17
CA THR A 102 -3.96 4.13 18.31
C THR A 102 -5.39 3.62 18.08
N ILE A 103 -5.59 2.74 17.09
CA ILE A 103 -6.87 2.04 16.89
C ILE A 103 -7.17 1.08 18.06
N PRO A 104 -6.22 0.27 18.56
CA PRO A 104 -6.48 -0.54 19.75
C PRO A 104 -6.91 0.27 20.97
N ASP A 105 -6.36 1.48 21.17
CA ASP A 105 -6.84 2.40 22.22
C ASP A 105 -8.30 2.81 22.00
N PHE A 106 -8.67 3.15 20.75
CA PHE A 106 -10.06 3.45 20.44
C PHE A 106 -10.98 2.26 20.74
N VAL A 107 -10.62 1.07 20.28
CA VAL A 107 -11.41 -0.16 20.49
C VAL A 107 -11.52 -0.49 21.98
N GLY A 108 -10.41 -0.47 22.71
CA GLY A 108 -10.38 -0.75 24.14
C GLY A 108 -11.26 0.17 24.97
N ASP A 109 -11.19 1.48 24.70
CA ASP A 109 -11.95 2.49 25.45
C ASP A 109 -13.41 2.56 24.97
N ARG A 110 -13.67 2.48 23.66
CA ARG A 110 -15.04 2.50 23.11
C ARG A 110 -15.88 1.32 23.58
N TYR A 111 -15.27 0.15 23.70
CA TYR A 111 -15.95 -1.08 24.10
C TYR A 111 -15.72 -1.48 25.58
N GLU A 112 -15.10 -0.61 26.37
CA GLU A 112 -14.82 -0.80 27.81
C GLU A 112 -14.22 -2.19 28.10
N SER A 113 -13.24 -2.62 27.29
CA SER A 113 -12.73 -4.00 27.36
C SER A 113 -11.24 -4.09 27.02
N GLN A 114 -10.46 -4.60 27.98
CA GLN A 114 -9.05 -4.94 27.75
C GLN A 114 -8.91 -6.11 26.75
N VAL A 115 -9.85 -7.06 26.76
CA VAL A 115 -9.85 -8.16 25.79
C VAL A 115 -10.06 -7.62 24.36
N ALA A 116 -11.00 -6.68 24.18
CA ALA A 116 -11.22 -6.03 22.89
C ALA A 116 -9.95 -5.30 22.42
N ARG A 117 -9.22 -4.62 23.32
CA ARG A 117 -7.93 -3.99 23.01
C ARG A 117 -6.89 -5.01 22.57
N VAL A 118 -6.72 -6.12 23.29
CA VAL A 118 -5.76 -7.18 22.92
C VAL A 118 -6.08 -7.81 21.56
N VAL A 119 -7.36 -8.08 21.28
CA VAL A 119 -7.79 -8.57 19.96
C VAL A 119 -7.48 -7.54 18.87
N ALA A 120 -7.76 -6.25 19.11
CA ALA A 120 -7.42 -5.20 18.18
C ALA A 120 -5.90 -5.06 17.97
N VAL A 121 -5.08 -5.24 19.01
CA VAL A 121 -3.61 -5.30 18.89
C VAL A 121 -3.19 -6.45 17.98
N ALA A 122 -3.72 -7.64 18.19
CA ALA A 122 -3.42 -8.80 17.34
C ALA A 122 -3.79 -8.55 15.88
N CYS A 123 -4.98 -7.99 15.62
CA CYS A 123 -5.40 -7.59 14.28
C CYS A 123 -4.48 -6.52 13.68
N ALA A 124 -4.08 -5.49 14.45
CA ALA A 124 -3.21 -4.41 13.98
C ALA A 124 -1.82 -4.92 13.60
N ILE A 125 -1.26 -5.82 14.40
CA ILE A 125 0.03 -6.46 14.11
C ILE A 125 -0.08 -7.29 12.83
N PHE A 126 -1.11 -8.12 12.70
CA PHE A 126 -1.26 -9.02 11.56
C PHE A 126 -1.47 -8.24 10.25
N VAL A 127 -2.36 -7.26 10.24
CA VAL A 127 -2.60 -6.37 9.09
C VAL A 127 -1.34 -5.61 8.69
N SER A 128 -0.69 -4.93 9.65
CA SER A 128 0.50 -4.13 9.38
C SER A 128 1.68 -4.99 8.96
N PHE A 129 1.82 -6.17 9.54
CA PHE A 129 2.86 -7.14 9.21
C PHE A 129 2.74 -7.65 7.76
N THR A 130 1.53 -8.04 7.34
CA THR A 130 1.26 -8.45 5.95
C THR A 130 1.62 -7.32 4.97
N TYR A 131 1.32 -6.09 5.32
CA TYR A 131 1.66 -4.95 4.48
C TYR A 131 3.17 -4.67 4.42
N VAL A 132 3.89 -4.74 5.57
CA VAL A 132 5.36 -4.55 5.60
C VAL A 132 6.07 -5.62 4.76
N ALA A 133 5.56 -6.85 4.72
CA ALA A 133 6.12 -7.92 3.89
C ALA A 133 6.15 -7.51 2.40
N GLY A 134 5.07 -6.93 1.87
CA GLY A 134 5.04 -6.38 0.52
C GLY A 134 6.02 -5.20 0.33
N GLN A 135 6.21 -4.34 1.36
CA GLN A 135 7.21 -3.27 1.29
C GLN A 135 8.64 -3.82 1.23
N MET A 136 8.95 -4.86 2.00
CA MET A 136 10.26 -5.51 1.98
C MET A 136 10.56 -6.13 0.61
N GLN A 137 9.58 -6.75 -0.02
CA GLN A 137 9.69 -7.24 -1.40
C GLN A 137 10.02 -6.10 -2.36
N GLY A 138 9.29 -4.98 -2.30
CA GLY A 138 9.53 -3.81 -3.15
C GLY A 138 10.94 -3.21 -2.97
N VAL A 139 11.39 -3.04 -1.73
CA VAL A 139 12.77 -2.60 -1.42
C VAL A 139 13.79 -3.57 -2.00
N GLY A 140 13.54 -4.88 -1.88
CA GLY A 140 14.40 -5.93 -2.43
C GLY A 140 14.54 -5.83 -3.95
N ILE A 141 13.44 -5.63 -4.67
CA ILE A 141 13.42 -5.46 -6.13
C ILE A 141 14.30 -4.28 -6.56
N VAL A 142 14.13 -3.12 -5.93
CA VAL A 142 14.90 -1.92 -6.25
C VAL A 142 16.38 -2.13 -5.97
N LEU A 143 16.73 -2.60 -4.77
CA LEU A 143 18.12 -2.80 -4.40
C LEU A 143 18.80 -3.88 -5.22
N SER A 144 18.11 -4.97 -5.58
CA SER A 144 18.67 -6.02 -6.41
C SER A 144 19.08 -5.49 -7.79
N ARG A 145 18.21 -4.69 -8.42
CA ARG A 145 18.52 -4.13 -9.75
C ARG A 145 19.70 -3.17 -9.73
N PHE A 146 19.69 -2.23 -8.80
CA PHE A 146 20.67 -1.13 -8.80
C PHE A 146 21.99 -1.48 -8.12
N LEU A 147 22.04 -2.56 -7.33
CA LEU A 147 23.27 -3.15 -6.82
C LEU A 147 23.74 -4.37 -7.65
N GLU A 148 22.95 -4.77 -8.64
CA GLU A 148 23.20 -5.94 -9.50
C GLU A 148 23.42 -7.23 -8.69
N VAL A 149 22.52 -7.47 -7.71
CA VAL A 149 22.52 -8.65 -6.83
C VAL A 149 21.20 -9.40 -6.92
N PRO A 150 21.15 -10.69 -6.55
CA PRO A 150 19.88 -11.42 -6.47
C PRO A 150 18.86 -10.72 -5.56
N SER A 151 17.56 -10.84 -5.87
CA SER A 151 16.49 -10.18 -5.13
C SER A 151 16.49 -10.50 -3.64
N THR A 152 16.84 -11.72 -3.26
CA THR A 152 17.02 -12.14 -1.86
C THR A 152 18.07 -11.30 -1.12
N THR A 153 19.21 -11.04 -1.76
CA THR A 153 20.28 -10.18 -1.21
C THR A 153 19.79 -8.73 -1.09
N GLY A 154 19.06 -8.24 -2.10
CA GLY A 154 18.43 -6.92 -2.06
C GLY A 154 17.49 -6.76 -0.87
N VAL A 155 16.62 -7.76 -0.58
CA VAL A 155 15.75 -7.76 0.60
C VAL A 155 16.56 -7.72 1.90
N MET A 156 17.64 -8.52 2.02
CA MET A 156 18.49 -8.53 3.24
C MET A 156 19.15 -7.17 3.49
N ILE A 157 19.66 -6.52 2.45
CA ILE A 157 20.22 -5.16 2.56
C ILE A 157 19.12 -4.18 2.97
N GLY A 158 17.95 -4.29 2.34
CA GLY A 158 16.77 -3.49 2.66
C GLY A 158 16.32 -3.63 4.11
N MET A 159 16.31 -4.85 4.65
CA MET A 159 16.04 -5.09 6.07
C MET A 159 16.97 -4.29 6.99
N GLY A 160 18.26 -4.29 6.69
CA GLY A 160 19.25 -3.50 7.46
C GLY A 160 18.94 -2.00 7.45
N ILE A 161 18.61 -1.46 6.27
CA ILE A 161 18.24 -0.04 6.10
C ILE A 161 16.96 0.29 6.87
N VAL A 162 15.91 -0.52 6.69
CA VAL A 162 14.60 -0.30 7.34
C VAL A 162 14.70 -0.45 8.86
N PHE A 163 15.48 -1.43 9.35
CA PHE A 163 15.75 -1.60 10.78
C PHE A 163 16.35 -0.34 11.39
N PHE A 164 17.41 0.17 10.79
CA PHE A 164 18.08 1.38 11.27
C PHE A 164 17.12 2.59 11.29
N TYR A 165 16.33 2.71 10.25
CA TYR A 165 15.39 3.80 10.07
C TYR A 165 14.21 3.74 11.05
N ALA A 166 13.62 2.56 11.25
CA ALA A 166 12.46 2.35 12.13
C ALA A 166 12.80 2.54 13.61
N VAL A 167 14.02 2.16 14.02
CA VAL A 167 14.45 2.22 15.43
C VAL A 167 14.68 3.65 15.91
N LEU A 168 15.01 4.60 15.04
CA LEU A 168 15.44 5.95 15.44
C LEU A 168 14.32 7.02 15.46
N GLY A 169 13.25 6.86 14.67
CA GLY A 169 12.43 8.01 14.27
C GLY A 169 11.29 8.45 15.22
N GLY A 170 10.39 7.56 15.62
CA GLY A 170 9.09 7.96 16.20
C GLY A 170 8.22 8.76 15.20
N MET A 171 6.93 9.00 15.51
CA MET A 171 5.96 9.62 14.60
C MET A 171 6.38 11.00 14.10
N LYS A 172 6.99 11.84 14.96
CA LYS A 172 7.44 13.19 14.57
C LYS A 172 8.54 13.13 13.52
N GLY A 173 9.57 12.31 13.76
CA GLY A 173 10.66 12.09 12.81
C GLY A 173 10.16 11.49 11.50
N ILE A 174 9.35 10.45 11.57
CA ILE A 174 8.75 9.79 10.41
C ILE A 174 7.90 10.78 9.59
N THR A 175 7.06 11.59 10.22
CA THR A 175 6.18 12.54 9.51
C THR A 175 6.98 13.53 8.67
N TYR A 176 7.98 14.18 9.23
CA TYR A 176 8.76 15.17 8.48
C TYR A 176 9.70 14.53 7.46
N THR A 177 10.20 13.34 7.72
CA THR A 177 10.97 12.58 6.71
C THR A 177 10.07 12.16 5.55
N GLN A 178 8.83 11.75 5.81
CA GLN A 178 7.87 11.43 4.75
C GLN A 178 7.49 12.65 3.90
N VAL A 179 7.50 13.87 4.46
CA VAL A 179 7.36 15.10 3.65
C VAL A 179 8.50 15.19 2.63
N ALA A 180 9.74 14.96 3.05
CA ALA A 180 10.89 14.94 2.14
C ALA A 180 10.80 13.78 1.13
N GLN A 181 10.41 12.60 1.58
CA GLN A 181 10.19 11.42 0.73
C GLN A 181 9.10 11.67 -0.31
N TYR A 182 8.02 12.35 0.04
CA TYR A 182 6.98 12.75 -0.92
C TYR A 182 7.56 13.58 -2.06
N CYS A 183 8.37 14.59 -1.76
CA CYS A 183 8.99 15.43 -2.78
C CYS A 183 9.87 14.61 -3.74
N VAL A 184 10.66 13.67 -3.21
CA VAL A 184 11.52 12.82 -4.04
C VAL A 184 10.69 11.85 -4.89
N LEU A 185 9.74 11.13 -4.28
CA LEU A 185 8.97 10.12 -5.00
C LEU A 185 8.07 10.71 -6.08
N ILE A 186 7.45 11.88 -5.85
CA ILE A 186 6.56 12.45 -6.87
C ILE A 186 7.36 12.96 -8.08
N CYS A 187 8.53 13.58 -7.86
CA CYS A 187 9.44 13.96 -8.93
C CYS A 187 9.94 12.70 -9.68
N ALA A 188 10.34 11.67 -8.93
CA ALA A 188 10.84 10.42 -9.48
C ALA A 188 9.80 9.64 -10.31
N TYR A 189 8.52 9.84 -10.04
CA TYR A 189 7.45 9.23 -10.82
C TYR A 189 7.08 10.06 -12.05
N LEU A 190 6.89 11.38 -11.86
CA LEU A 190 6.39 12.25 -12.92
C LEU A 190 7.46 12.60 -13.98
N VAL A 191 8.73 12.76 -13.58
CA VAL A 191 9.79 13.13 -14.54
C VAL A 191 9.92 12.07 -15.63
N PRO A 192 10.15 10.78 -15.37
CA PRO A 192 10.20 9.78 -16.44
C PRO A 192 8.88 9.65 -17.19
N ALA A 193 7.73 9.79 -16.52
CA ALA A 193 6.43 9.76 -17.16
C ALA A 193 6.26 10.88 -18.21
N ILE A 194 6.76 12.09 -17.90
CA ILE A 194 6.77 13.23 -18.83
C ILE A 194 7.69 12.95 -20.03
N PHE A 195 8.91 12.44 -19.78
CA PHE A 195 9.85 12.09 -20.86
C PHE A 195 9.25 11.04 -21.79
N LEU A 196 8.68 9.98 -21.25
CA LEU A 196 8.02 8.91 -22.01
C LEU A 196 6.84 9.44 -22.82
N SER A 197 6.01 10.28 -22.21
CA SER A 197 4.85 10.88 -22.88
C SER A 197 5.27 11.79 -24.04
N ILE A 198 6.32 12.59 -23.87
CA ILE A 198 6.87 13.40 -24.97
C ILE A 198 7.45 12.52 -26.08
N GLN A 199 8.23 11.49 -25.72
CA GLN A 199 8.88 10.58 -26.67
C GLN A 199 7.87 9.78 -27.49
N MET A 200 6.79 9.27 -26.87
CA MET A 200 5.85 8.38 -27.54
C MET A 200 4.71 9.09 -28.25
N VAL A 201 4.16 10.16 -27.64
CA VAL A 201 2.93 10.81 -28.12
C VAL A 201 3.05 12.35 -28.24
N GLY A 202 4.24 12.93 -28.03
CA GLY A 202 4.52 14.36 -28.25
C GLY A 202 3.90 15.31 -27.21
N THR A 203 3.26 14.80 -26.13
CA THR A 203 2.66 15.66 -25.09
C THR A 203 3.40 15.54 -23.75
N PRO A 204 3.65 16.65 -23.03
CA PRO A 204 4.31 16.60 -21.71
C PRO A 204 3.39 16.18 -20.56
N ILE A 205 2.10 15.96 -20.79
CA ILE A 205 1.13 15.57 -19.77
C ILE A 205 0.79 14.11 -19.93
N PRO A 206 1.32 13.18 -19.12
CA PRO A 206 1.12 11.73 -19.29
C PRO A 206 -0.35 11.33 -19.30
N GLN A 207 -1.19 11.98 -18.49
CA GLN A 207 -2.64 11.72 -18.42
C GLN A 207 -3.33 11.97 -19.78
N LEU A 208 -2.91 13.00 -20.49
CA LEU A 208 -3.41 13.29 -21.85
C LEU A 208 -2.74 12.36 -22.87
N GLY A 209 -1.49 11.99 -22.62
CA GLY A 209 -0.73 11.07 -23.46
C GLY A 209 -1.35 9.68 -23.57
N LEU A 210 -2.08 9.23 -22.55
CA LEU A 210 -2.82 7.95 -22.62
C LEU A 210 -3.83 7.90 -23.76
N GLY A 211 -4.50 9.00 -24.06
CA GLY A 211 -5.40 9.15 -25.19
C GLY A 211 -4.74 9.76 -26.45
N GLY A 212 -3.41 9.85 -26.46
CA GLY A 212 -2.64 10.46 -27.53
C GLY A 212 -2.42 9.55 -28.74
N PHE A 213 -1.78 10.11 -29.76
CA PHE A 213 -1.46 9.42 -31.01
C PHE A 213 0.06 9.21 -31.09
N LEU A 214 0.45 8.07 -31.60
CA LEU A 214 1.84 7.76 -31.94
C LEU A 214 2.30 8.56 -33.18
N ALA A 215 3.59 8.53 -33.48
CA ALA A 215 4.17 9.29 -34.59
C ALA A 215 3.59 8.92 -35.98
N ASP A 216 3.05 7.70 -36.13
CA ASP A 216 2.38 7.21 -37.34
C ASP A 216 0.90 7.63 -37.43
N GLY A 217 0.38 8.36 -36.43
CA GLY A 217 -1.01 8.79 -36.33
C GLY A 217 -1.97 7.76 -35.73
N THR A 218 -1.49 6.59 -35.30
CA THR A 218 -2.30 5.56 -34.62
C THR A 218 -2.54 5.93 -33.16
N PRO A 219 -3.77 5.79 -32.62
CA PRO A 219 -4.00 5.96 -31.19
C PRO A 219 -3.19 4.96 -30.36
N LEU A 220 -2.55 5.41 -29.26
CA LEU A 220 -1.70 4.57 -28.42
C LEU A 220 -2.40 3.28 -27.95
N LEU A 221 -3.62 3.40 -27.44
CA LEU A 221 -4.36 2.25 -26.90
C LEU A 221 -4.83 1.28 -28.01
N GLU A 222 -5.14 1.79 -29.20
CA GLU A 222 -5.46 0.97 -30.36
C GLU A 222 -4.23 0.16 -30.79
N ARG A 223 -3.07 0.81 -30.93
CA ARG A 223 -1.80 0.13 -31.23
C ARG A 223 -1.46 -0.92 -30.18
N LEU A 224 -1.69 -0.64 -28.93
CA LEU A 224 -1.44 -1.60 -27.85
C LEU A 224 -2.38 -2.80 -27.91
N ASN A 225 -3.66 -2.61 -28.26
CA ASN A 225 -4.61 -3.70 -28.50
C ASN A 225 -4.21 -4.56 -29.71
N GLU A 226 -3.76 -3.94 -30.81
CA GLU A 226 -3.22 -4.66 -31.96
C GLU A 226 -2.03 -5.54 -31.56
N LEU A 227 -1.04 -4.98 -30.88
CA LEU A 227 0.12 -5.74 -30.38
C LEU A 227 -0.29 -6.91 -29.48
N HIS A 228 -1.26 -6.70 -28.61
CA HIS A 228 -1.78 -7.77 -27.75
C HIS A 228 -2.44 -8.87 -28.58
N HIS A 229 -3.28 -8.51 -29.56
CA HIS A 229 -3.94 -9.46 -30.43
C HIS A 229 -2.94 -10.27 -31.26
N ASP A 230 -1.97 -9.61 -31.91
CA ASP A 230 -0.96 -10.24 -32.75
C ASP A 230 -0.08 -11.22 -31.96
N LEU A 231 0.19 -10.93 -30.72
CA LEU A 231 1.01 -11.75 -29.82
C LEU A 231 0.19 -12.78 -29.03
N GLY A 232 -1.14 -12.82 -29.18
CA GLY A 232 -2.01 -13.79 -28.50
C GLY A 232 -2.26 -13.47 -27.01
N PHE A 233 -2.10 -12.22 -26.59
CA PHE A 233 -2.57 -11.73 -25.30
C PHE A 233 -4.05 -11.34 -25.37
N ALA A 234 -4.72 -11.27 -24.20
CA ALA A 234 -6.03 -10.64 -24.11
C ALA A 234 -5.94 -9.15 -24.48
N SER A 235 -7.03 -8.60 -25.05
CA SER A 235 -7.10 -7.17 -25.37
C SER A 235 -6.77 -6.32 -24.13
N TYR A 236 -5.93 -5.31 -24.28
CA TYR A 236 -5.46 -4.48 -23.17
C TYR A 236 -6.56 -3.64 -22.52
N THR A 237 -7.51 -3.19 -23.33
CA THR A 237 -8.62 -2.33 -22.88
C THR A 237 -9.86 -3.10 -22.44
N ASP A 238 -9.92 -4.40 -22.72
CA ASP A 238 -11.05 -5.24 -22.34
C ASP A 238 -10.77 -5.99 -21.04
N GLY A 239 -11.79 -6.05 -20.17
CA GLY A 239 -11.70 -6.83 -18.95
C GLY A 239 -11.88 -8.33 -19.19
N SER A 240 -11.03 -9.14 -18.59
CA SER A 240 -11.13 -10.60 -18.59
C SER A 240 -11.62 -11.17 -17.25
N ARG A 241 -11.52 -10.40 -16.17
CA ARG A 241 -12.00 -10.77 -14.83
C ARG A 241 -13.53 -10.74 -14.76
N SER A 242 -14.11 -11.63 -13.97
CA SER A 242 -15.55 -11.57 -13.69
C SER A 242 -15.92 -10.28 -12.96
N MET A 243 -17.07 -9.69 -13.30
CA MET A 243 -17.56 -8.47 -12.63
C MET A 243 -17.74 -8.67 -11.12
N THR A 244 -18.05 -9.90 -10.69
CA THR A 244 -18.10 -10.27 -9.27
C THR A 244 -16.75 -10.09 -8.60
N ASP A 245 -15.68 -10.62 -9.18
CA ASP A 245 -14.34 -10.50 -8.61
C ASP A 245 -13.85 -9.04 -8.61
N VAL A 246 -14.04 -8.30 -9.71
CA VAL A 246 -13.76 -6.87 -9.79
C VAL A 246 -14.46 -6.08 -8.69
N PHE A 247 -15.76 -6.34 -8.46
CA PHE A 247 -16.53 -5.68 -7.40
C PHE A 247 -15.96 -5.99 -6.01
N PHE A 248 -15.70 -7.27 -5.70
CA PHE A 248 -15.23 -7.67 -4.38
C PHE A 248 -13.79 -7.22 -4.10
N ILE A 249 -12.89 -7.24 -5.10
CA ILE A 249 -11.54 -6.68 -4.95
C ILE A 249 -11.63 -5.17 -4.69
N THR A 250 -12.37 -4.44 -5.53
CA THR A 250 -12.55 -2.99 -5.37
C THR A 250 -13.14 -2.64 -4.00
N ALA A 251 -14.17 -3.37 -3.56
CA ALA A 251 -14.80 -3.18 -2.27
C ALA A 251 -13.84 -3.50 -1.11
N ALA A 252 -13.09 -4.61 -1.18
CA ALA A 252 -12.11 -4.99 -0.16
C ALA A 252 -11.01 -3.93 -0.01
N LEU A 253 -10.47 -3.43 -1.13
CA LEU A 253 -9.46 -2.37 -1.13
C LEU A 253 -10.03 -1.05 -0.61
N MET A 254 -11.21 -0.66 -1.07
CA MET A 254 -11.89 0.58 -0.70
C MET A 254 -12.21 0.61 0.80
N VAL A 255 -12.82 -0.43 1.32
CA VAL A 255 -13.21 -0.52 2.73
C VAL A 255 -12.00 -0.78 3.62
N GLY A 256 -11.07 -1.63 3.17
CA GLY A 256 -9.82 -1.92 3.88
C GLY A 256 -8.99 -0.67 4.15
N THR A 257 -8.93 0.24 3.19
CA THR A 257 -8.32 1.56 3.35
C THR A 257 -8.83 2.29 4.59
N ALA A 258 -10.14 2.27 4.82
CA ALA A 258 -10.76 2.92 5.96
C ALA A 258 -10.49 2.19 7.29
N GLY A 259 -9.93 0.97 7.25
CA GLY A 259 -9.52 0.18 8.41
C GLY A 259 -8.01 0.15 8.67
N LEU A 260 -7.17 0.77 7.83
CA LEU A 260 -5.72 0.69 7.97
C LEU A 260 -5.17 1.52 9.14
N PRO A 261 -4.49 0.89 10.12
CA PRO A 261 -4.04 1.58 11.33
C PRO A 261 -3.05 2.72 11.06
N HIS A 262 -2.07 2.53 10.18
CA HIS A 262 -1.02 3.53 9.90
C HIS A 262 -1.58 4.79 9.21
N VAL A 263 -2.63 4.65 8.41
CA VAL A 263 -3.31 5.81 7.78
C VAL A 263 -4.16 6.56 8.80
N ILE A 264 -4.89 5.83 9.64
CA ILE A 264 -5.78 6.42 10.65
C ILE A 264 -5.00 7.23 11.69
N VAL A 265 -3.82 6.78 12.10
CA VAL A 265 -2.99 7.50 13.09
C VAL A 265 -2.62 8.91 12.65
N ARG A 266 -2.59 9.17 11.33
CA ARG A 266 -2.32 10.51 10.76
C ARG A 266 -3.34 11.57 11.18
N PHE A 267 -4.57 11.19 11.50
CA PHE A 267 -5.57 12.15 11.98
C PHE A 267 -5.30 12.63 13.40
N TYR A 268 -4.54 11.89 14.19
CA TYR A 268 -4.16 12.29 15.55
C TYR A 268 -2.94 13.24 15.60
N THR A 269 -2.17 13.34 14.50
CA THR A 269 -0.96 14.18 14.44
C THR A 269 -1.23 15.67 14.24
N VAL A 270 -2.42 16.04 13.78
CA VAL A 270 -2.83 17.44 13.56
C VAL A 270 -3.57 18.03 14.76
N PRO A 271 -3.52 19.38 15.00
CA PRO A 271 -4.05 19.97 16.22
C PRO A 271 -5.59 19.93 16.34
N ARG A 272 -6.33 20.10 15.24
CA ARG A 272 -7.80 20.28 15.25
C ARG A 272 -8.49 19.39 14.24
N VAL A 273 -9.80 19.13 14.46
CA VAL A 273 -10.65 18.41 13.49
C VAL A 273 -10.69 19.10 12.11
N ARG A 274 -10.73 20.44 12.10
CA ARG A 274 -10.66 21.22 10.86
C ARG A 274 -9.34 20.98 10.10
N ASP A 275 -8.25 20.85 10.83
CA ASP A 275 -6.92 20.63 10.26
C ASP A 275 -6.80 19.20 9.71
N ALA A 276 -7.45 18.22 10.36
CA ALA A 276 -7.57 16.86 9.82
C ALA A 276 -8.30 16.84 8.48
N ARG A 277 -9.43 17.53 8.36
CA ARG A 277 -10.17 17.65 7.07
C ARG A 277 -9.34 18.33 5.97
N ARG A 278 -8.60 19.40 6.31
CA ARG A 278 -7.71 20.08 5.36
C ARG A 278 -6.55 19.20 4.91
N SER A 279 -5.96 18.48 5.85
CA SER A 279 -4.88 17.53 5.58
C SER A 279 -5.33 16.41 4.62
N VAL A 280 -6.55 15.90 4.78
CA VAL A 280 -7.14 14.92 3.87
C VAL A 280 -7.31 15.49 2.46
N GLY A 281 -7.80 16.72 2.31
CA GLY A 281 -7.93 17.37 1.01
C GLY A 281 -6.58 17.51 0.31
N TRP A 282 -5.55 17.94 1.02
CA TRP A 282 -4.19 18.00 0.48
C TRP A 282 -3.65 16.62 0.10
N ALA A 283 -3.84 15.61 0.95
CA ALA A 283 -3.39 14.25 0.64
C ALA A 283 -4.06 13.71 -0.63
N LEU A 284 -5.36 13.96 -0.84
CA LEU A 284 -6.05 13.58 -2.07
C LEU A 284 -5.44 14.22 -3.32
N VAL A 285 -5.12 15.52 -3.27
CA VAL A 285 -4.45 16.21 -4.37
C VAL A 285 -3.09 15.58 -4.66
N PHE A 286 -2.30 15.34 -3.62
CA PHE A 286 -0.96 14.78 -3.75
C PHE A 286 -0.96 13.33 -4.25
N ILE A 287 -1.93 12.52 -3.84
CA ILE A 287 -2.12 11.15 -4.33
C ILE A 287 -2.59 11.16 -5.79
N ALA A 288 -3.52 12.05 -6.14
CA ALA A 288 -4.07 12.14 -7.50
C ALA A 288 -3.00 12.42 -8.56
N LEU A 289 -1.94 13.17 -8.23
CA LEU A 289 -0.85 13.47 -9.16
C LEU A 289 -0.17 12.18 -9.68
N LEU A 290 0.09 11.21 -8.80
CA LEU A 290 0.67 9.93 -9.19
C LEU A 290 -0.39 9.00 -9.81
N TYR A 291 -1.53 8.85 -9.15
CA TYR A 291 -2.54 7.86 -9.53
C TYR A 291 -3.17 8.12 -10.89
N THR A 292 -3.36 9.39 -11.26
CA THR A 292 -3.86 9.74 -12.61
C THR A 292 -2.83 9.53 -13.71
N ALA A 293 -1.53 9.55 -13.39
CA ALA A 293 -0.46 9.26 -14.35
C ALA A 293 -0.19 7.75 -14.51
N ALA A 294 -0.53 6.92 -13.53
CA ALA A 294 -0.19 5.50 -13.51
C ALA A 294 -0.71 4.69 -14.72
N PRO A 295 -1.95 4.88 -15.22
CA PRO A 295 -2.42 4.18 -16.41
C PRO A 295 -1.60 4.52 -17.68
N ALA A 296 -1.19 5.77 -17.83
CA ALA A 296 -0.35 6.19 -18.94
C ALA A 296 1.04 5.56 -18.87
N VAL A 297 1.67 5.61 -17.68
CA VAL A 297 2.97 4.94 -17.44
C VAL A 297 2.87 3.45 -17.73
N ALA A 298 1.78 2.80 -17.35
CA ALA A 298 1.53 1.39 -17.60
C ALA A 298 1.43 1.07 -19.12
N ALA A 299 0.65 1.86 -19.86
CA ALA A 299 0.50 1.71 -21.30
C ALA A 299 1.83 1.94 -22.05
N PHE A 300 2.57 3.00 -21.67
CA PHE A 300 3.90 3.27 -22.23
C PHE A 300 4.86 2.10 -21.96
N ALA A 301 4.91 1.62 -20.71
CA ALA A 301 5.78 0.51 -20.34
C ALA A 301 5.45 -0.78 -21.10
N ARG A 302 4.16 -1.08 -21.25
CA ARG A 302 3.72 -2.28 -21.98
C ARG A 302 4.08 -2.19 -23.45
N THR A 303 3.79 -1.07 -24.09
CA THR A 303 4.12 -0.83 -25.50
C THR A 303 5.62 -0.96 -25.73
N ASN A 304 6.45 -0.28 -24.92
CA ASN A 304 7.90 -0.32 -25.04
C ASN A 304 8.44 -1.74 -24.86
N LEU A 305 7.97 -2.49 -23.85
CA LEU A 305 8.42 -3.85 -23.63
C LEU A 305 8.09 -4.76 -24.83
N LEU A 306 6.84 -4.75 -25.30
CA LEU A 306 6.41 -5.62 -26.40
C LEU A 306 7.16 -5.33 -27.70
N THR A 307 7.40 -4.06 -28.01
CA THR A 307 8.08 -3.64 -29.26
C THR A 307 9.59 -3.85 -29.21
N THR A 308 10.20 -3.84 -28.01
CA THR A 308 11.67 -3.94 -27.86
C THR A 308 12.15 -5.38 -27.71
N VAL A 309 11.32 -6.27 -27.15
CA VAL A 309 11.77 -7.60 -26.75
C VAL A 309 11.30 -8.69 -27.71
N ASN A 310 10.06 -8.61 -28.18
CA ASN A 310 9.49 -9.71 -28.94
C ASN A 310 10.17 -9.90 -30.31
N ASN A 311 10.50 -11.13 -30.63
CA ASN A 311 11.13 -11.54 -31.87
C ASN A 311 12.53 -10.93 -32.11
N GLN A 312 13.22 -10.51 -31.02
CA GLN A 312 14.59 -10.03 -31.06
C GLN A 312 15.57 -11.16 -30.75
N SER A 313 16.78 -11.08 -31.34
CA SER A 313 17.86 -11.99 -30.99
C SER A 313 18.30 -11.79 -29.54
N TYR A 314 18.34 -12.86 -28.76
CA TYR A 314 18.80 -12.80 -27.37
C TYR A 314 20.26 -12.29 -27.27
N ALA A 315 21.10 -12.66 -28.23
CA ALA A 315 22.50 -12.24 -28.25
C ALA A 315 22.68 -10.73 -28.48
N ASP A 316 21.71 -10.07 -29.11
CA ASP A 316 21.74 -8.65 -29.44
C ASP A 316 20.94 -7.78 -28.46
N MET A 317 20.41 -8.37 -27.38
CA MET A 317 19.64 -7.62 -26.40
C MET A 317 20.52 -6.57 -25.69
N PRO A 318 19.97 -5.36 -25.45
CA PRO A 318 20.69 -4.30 -24.71
C PRO A 318 21.01 -4.72 -23.27
N ASP A 319 22.04 -4.09 -22.69
CA ASP A 319 22.56 -4.36 -21.32
C ASP A 319 21.48 -4.38 -20.23
N TRP A 320 20.40 -3.59 -20.38
CA TRP A 320 19.33 -3.57 -19.40
C TRP A 320 18.68 -4.96 -19.21
N PHE A 321 18.59 -5.75 -20.28
CA PHE A 321 17.95 -7.06 -20.25
C PHE A 321 18.75 -8.04 -19.36
N SER A 322 20.05 -8.20 -19.63
CA SER A 322 20.93 -9.07 -18.85
C SER A 322 21.01 -8.66 -17.36
N LYS A 323 20.98 -7.34 -17.11
CA LYS A 323 20.96 -6.83 -15.73
C LYS A 323 19.69 -7.18 -14.98
N TRP A 324 18.51 -7.18 -15.64
CA TRP A 324 17.27 -7.66 -15.02
C TRP A 324 17.24 -9.19 -14.87
N GLU A 325 17.85 -9.94 -15.77
CA GLU A 325 18.02 -11.41 -15.62
C GLU A 325 18.83 -11.76 -14.37
N THR A 326 19.90 -11.01 -14.09
CA THR A 326 20.73 -11.21 -12.88
C THR A 326 19.92 -11.11 -11.60
N THR A 327 18.85 -10.31 -11.58
CA THR A 327 17.93 -10.21 -10.43
C THR A 327 17.01 -11.42 -10.28
N GLY A 328 16.85 -12.22 -11.33
CA GLY A 328 15.88 -13.32 -11.44
C GLY A 328 14.42 -12.86 -11.70
N LEU A 329 14.21 -11.56 -11.96
CA LEU A 329 12.88 -10.99 -12.24
C LEU A 329 12.53 -10.96 -13.74
N VAL A 330 13.50 -11.17 -14.60
CA VAL A 330 13.36 -11.52 -16.02
C VAL A 330 14.02 -12.88 -16.20
N LYS A 331 13.37 -13.78 -16.94
CA LYS A 331 13.91 -15.11 -17.26
C LYS A 331 13.57 -15.44 -18.69
N PHE A 332 14.59 -15.73 -19.47
CA PHE A 332 14.49 -16.25 -20.82
C PHE A 332 14.85 -17.74 -20.83
N ASP A 333 14.07 -18.54 -21.52
CA ASP A 333 14.26 -19.98 -21.69
C ASP A 333 13.95 -20.32 -23.16
N ASP A 334 15.00 -20.39 -23.98
CA ASP A 334 14.91 -20.70 -25.40
C ASP A 334 14.46 -22.15 -25.60
N LYS A 335 13.18 -22.35 -25.81
CA LYS A 335 12.56 -23.68 -25.89
C LYS A 335 12.61 -24.31 -27.27
N ASN A 336 12.70 -23.47 -28.30
CA ASN A 336 12.73 -23.92 -29.69
C ASN A 336 14.15 -23.94 -30.28
N GLY A 337 15.14 -23.32 -29.61
CA GLY A 337 16.54 -23.30 -30.00
C GLY A 337 16.87 -22.34 -31.16
N ASP A 338 16.01 -21.33 -31.43
CA ASP A 338 16.21 -20.38 -32.51
C ASP A 338 16.97 -19.10 -32.11
N GLY A 339 17.24 -18.92 -30.79
CA GLY A 339 17.95 -17.78 -30.23
C GLY A 339 17.16 -16.48 -30.28
N LEU A 340 15.88 -16.51 -30.65
CA LEU A 340 14.97 -15.36 -30.64
C LEU A 340 14.09 -15.39 -29.38
N ILE A 341 13.67 -14.22 -28.92
CA ILE A 341 12.80 -14.12 -27.74
C ILE A 341 11.33 -14.12 -28.17
N GLN A 342 10.62 -15.20 -27.88
CA GLN A 342 9.17 -15.25 -28.06
C GLN A 342 8.47 -14.82 -26.78
N TYR A 343 8.01 -13.55 -26.75
CA TYR A 343 7.19 -13.04 -25.66
C TYR A 343 5.74 -12.94 -26.10
N VAL A 344 4.98 -14.00 -25.87
CA VAL A 344 3.64 -14.19 -26.41
C VAL A 344 2.63 -14.59 -25.33
N GLY A 345 1.35 -14.36 -25.61
CA GLY A 345 0.23 -14.68 -24.74
C GLY A 345 -0.27 -16.12 -24.87
N PRO A 346 -1.21 -16.52 -24.00
CA PRO A 346 -1.74 -17.89 -23.97
C PRO A 346 -2.48 -18.33 -25.24
N ALA A 347 -3.02 -17.38 -26.03
CA ALA A 347 -3.72 -17.71 -27.28
C ALA A 347 -2.78 -17.87 -28.50
N SER A 348 -1.48 -17.61 -28.33
CA SER A 348 -0.48 -17.81 -29.39
C SER A 348 -0.25 -19.28 -29.67
N LYS A 349 0.06 -19.58 -30.93
CA LYS A 349 0.50 -20.93 -31.33
C LYS A 349 1.95 -21.22 -30.98
N VAL A 350 2.74 -20.16 -30.75
CA VAL A 350 4.14 -20.24 -30.38
C VAL A 350 4.22 -20.30 -28.84
N GLN A 351 5.16 -21.07 -28.33
CA GLN A 351 5.34 -21.20 -26.89
C GLN A 351 6.04 -19.95 -26.33
N ASN A 352 5.53 -19.42 -25.22
CA ASN A 352 6.16 -18.29 -24.54
C ASN A 352 7.48 -18.72 -23.88
N GLU A 353 8.53 -17.93 -24.08
CA GLU A 353 9.90 -18.18 -23.62
C GLU A 353 10.40 -17.11 -22.65
N LEU A 354 9.66 -16.02 -22.50
CA LEU A 354 10.06 -14.94 -21.62
C LEU A 354 9.07 -14.79 -20.46
N ILE A 355 9.61 -14.75 -19.25
CA ILE A 355 8.90 -14.42 -18.02
C ILE A 355 9.40 -13.06 -17.53
N VAL A 356 8.49 -12.09 -17.43
CA VAL A 356 8.76 -10.75 -16.88
C VAL A 356 7.92 -10.53 -15.63
N HIS A 357 8.57 -10.24 -14.52
CA HIS A 357 7.87 -9.93 -13.28
C HIS A 357 7.18 -8.56 -13.37
N LYS A 358 5.90 -8.49 -12.98
CA LYS A 358 5.09 -7.27 -13.13
C LYS A 358 5.70 -6.06 -12.45
N ASP A 359 6.33 -6.25 -11.31
CA ASP A 359 6.86 -5.16 -10.48
C ASP A 359 8.12 -4.49 -11.07
N ILE A 360 8.71 -5.00 -12.16
CA ILE A 360 9.82 -4.30 -12.81
C ILE A 360 9.39 -3.21 -13.77
N MET A 361 8.14 -3.22 -14.24
CA MET A 361 7.69 -2.43 -15.39
C MET A 361 7.93 -0.93 -15.24
N VAL A 362 7.67 -0.36 -14.06
CA VAL A 362 7.92 1.07 -13.80
C VAL A 362 9.41 1.38 -13.72
N LEU A 363 10.20 0.46 -13.17
CA LEU A 363 11.64 0.63 -12.96
C LEU A 363 12.43 0.43 -14.26
N ALA A 364 12.04 -0.57 -15.07
CA ALA A 364 12.71 -0.94 -16.31
C ALA A 364 12.33 -0.02 -17.49
N ASN A 365 11.12 0.53 -17.50
CA ASN A 365 10.62 1.29 -18.65
C ASN A 365 11.53 2.48 -19.05
N PRO A 366 12.08 3.29 -18.12
CA PRO A 366 13.04 4.33 -18.49
C PRO A 366 14.31 3.80 -19.18
N GLU A 367 14.78 2.61 -18.79
CA GLU A 367 15.92 1.95 -19.43
C GLU A 367 15.55 1.41 -20.81
N ILE A 368 14.41 0.73 -20.93
CA ILE A 368 13.88 0.19 -22.19
C ILE A 368 13.68 1.31 -23.22
N ALA A 369 13.19 2.47 -22.78
CA ALA A 369 12.97 3.65 -23.62
C ALA A 369 14.25 4.46 -23.92
N GLY A 370 15.40 4.08 -23.38
CA GLY A 370 16.66 4.79 -23.56
C GLY A 370 16.70 6.19 -22.96
N LEU A 371 15.99 6.41 -21.86
CA LEU A 371 16.02 7.70 -21.15
C LEU A 371 17.40 7.95 -20.51
N PRO A 372 17.76 9.23 -20.24
CA PRO A 372 19.05 9.56 -19.61
C PRO A 372 19.27 8.82 -18.28
N ASP A 373 20.49 8.39 -18.02
CA ASP A 373 20.90 7.61 -16.84
C ASP A 373 20.44 8.21 -15.51
N TRP A 374 20.43 9.56 -15.40
CA TRP A 374 19.97 10.23 -14.19
C TRP A 374 18.46 10.09 -13.97
N VAL A 375 17.66 9.96 -15.04
CA VAL A 375 16.21 9.71 -14.95
C VAL A 375 15.97 8.31 -14.42
N VAL A 376 16.69 7.32 -14.94
CA VAL A 376 16.63 5.94 -14.45
C VAL A 376 16.98 5.85 -12.96
N ALA A 377 18.08 6.50 -12.57
CA ALA A 377 18.54 6.55 -11.18
C ALA A 377 17.55 7.30 -10.26
N LEU A 378 16.87 8.32 -10.78
CA LEU A 378 15.83 9.06 -10.03
C LEU A 378 14.64 8.14 -9.69
N VAL A 379 14.23 7.27 -10.63
CA VAL A 379 13.15 6.30 -10.38
C VAL A 379 13.52 5.36 -9.22
N ALA A 380 14.78 4.90 -9.16
CA ALA A 380 15.26 4.07 -8.06
C ALA A 380 15.16 4.78 -6.70
N ALA A 381 15.62 6.03 -6.64
CA ALA A 381 15.53 6.85 -5.42
C ALA A 381 14.08 7.06 -4.97
N GLY A 382 13.15 7.30 -5.92
CA GLY A 382 11.73 7.44 -5.65
C GLY A 382 11.05 6.15 -5.20
N ALA A 383 11.39 5.05 -5.82
CA ALA A 383 10.86 3.73 -5.45
C ALA A 383 11.28 3.32 -4.02
N LEU A 384 12.55 3.58 -3.66
CA LEU A 384 13.03 3.40 -2.28
C LEU A 384 12.31 4.35 -1.31
N ALA A 385 12.14 5.63 -1.68
CA ALA A 385 11.40 6.59 -0.85
C ALA A 385 9.97 6.11 -0.58
N ALA A 386 9.27 5.61 -1.61
CA ALA A 386 7.92 5.09 -1.50
C ALA A 386 7.83 3.85 -0.59
N ALA A 387 8.72 2.88 -0.76
CA ALA A 387 8.73 1.67 0.06
C ALA A 387 9.10 1.96 1.52
N LEU A 388 10.13 2.80 1.76
CA LEU A 388 10.64 3.12 3.09
C LEU A 388 9.68 4.02 3.89
N SER A 389 8.96 4.96 3.24
CA SER A 389 7.99 5.82 3.90
C SER A 389 6.86 5.02 4.53
N THR A 390 6.30 4.09 3.78
CA THR A 390 5.21 3.23 4.24
C THR A 390 5.68 2.18 5.25
N ALA A 391 6.84 1.55 5.00
CA ALA A 391 7.43 0.60 5.94
C ALA A 391 7.64 1.22 7.32
N ALA A 392 8.15 2.46 7.39
CA ALA A 392 8.35 3.18 8.64
C ALA A 392 7.04 3.44 9.41
N GLY A 393 5.97 3.85 8.69
CA GLY A 393 4.65 4.05 9.27
C GLY A 393 4.04 2.76 9.84
N LEU A 394 4.13 1.66 9.09
CA LEU A 394 3.63 0.35 9.49
C LEU A 394 4.40 -0.22 10.70
N LEU A 395 5.72 -0.11 10.69
CA LEU A 395 6.56 -0.55 11.82
C LEU A 395 6.30 0.25 13.09
N LEU A 396 5.99 1.54 12.96
CA LEU A 396 5.57 2.34 14.10
C LEU A 396 4.24 1.85 14.67
N VAL A 397 3.28 1.45 13.83
CA VAL A 397 2.03 0.84 14.30
C VAL A 397 2.29 -0.46 15.05
N VAL A 398 3.10 -1.38 14.49
CA VAL A 398 3.46 -2.64 15.17
C VAL A 398 4.14 -2.35 16.51
N SER A 399 5.10 -1.44 16.51
CA SER A 399 5.85 -1.10 17.73
C SER A 399 4.98 -0.44 18.80
N SER A 400 4.07 0.47 18.41
CA SER A 400 3.14 1.12 19.35
C SER A 400 2.06 0.17 19.85
N ALA A 401 1.53 -0.70 19.00
CA ALA A 401 0.58 -1.74 19.41
C ALA A 401 1.17 -2.67 20.49
N ILE A 402 2.44 -3.04 20.35
CA ILE A 402 3.12 -3.88 21.36
C ILE A 402 3.52 -3.07 22.60
N SER A 403 4.21 -1.94 22.45
CA SER A 403 4.78 -1.21 23.57
C SER A 403 3.74 -0.41 24.36
N HIS A 404 2.87 0.31 23.66
CA HIS A 404 1.85 1.14 24.30
C HIS A 404 0.61 0.34 24.67
N ASP A 405 -0.05 -0.29 23.67
CA ASP A 405 -1.36 -0.91 23.88
C ASP A 405 -1.25 -2.21 24.68
N LEU A 406 -0.28 -3.07 24.35
CA LEU A 406 -0.13 -4.36 25.01
C LEU A 406 0.66 -4.24 26.33
N LEU A 407 1.89 -3.73 26.29
CA LEU A 407 2.71 -3.68 27.51
C LEU A 407 2.19 -2.63 28.48
N LYS A 408 2.16 -1.35 28.11
CA LYS A 408 1.83 -0.27 29.06
C LYS A 408 0.36 -0.26 29.48
N ARG A 409 -0.57 -0.41 28.54
CA ARG A 409 -2.01 -0.32 28.84
C ARG A 409 -2.60 -1.62 29.39
N THR A 410 -1.98 -2.77 29.14
CA THR A 410 -2.55 -4.07 29.51
C THR A 410 -1.73 -4.79 30.57
N PHE A 411 -0.45 -5.09 30.32
CA PHE A 411 0.32 -5.99 31.18
C PHE A 411 1.21 -5.30 32.21
N MET A 412 1.80 -4.15 31.89
CA MET A 412 2.80 -3.46 32.73
C MET A 412 2.49 -1.96 32.86
N PRO A 413 1.39 -1.55 33.53
CA PRO A 413 0.99 -0.14 33.61
C PRO A 413 2.05 0.78 34.25
N ARG A 414 2.98 0.22 35.03
CA ARG A 414 4.05 0.94 35.72
C ARG A 414 5.38 0.97 34.94
N ILE A 415 5.41 0.49 33.69
CA ILE A 415 6.63 0.54 32.87
C ILE A 415 7.10 2.00 32.71
N SER A 416 8.41 2.23 32.83
CA SER A 416 8.98 3.56 32.64
C SER A 416 8.92 3.97 31.16
N GLU A 417 8.93 5.26 30.85
CA GLU A 417 8.98 5.76 29.47
C GLU A 417 10.17 5.19 28.68
N ARG A 418 11.34 5.05 29.34
CA ARG A 418 12.51 4.44 28.69
C ARG A 418 12.29 2.96 28.36
N GLY A 419 11.65 2.22 29.29
CA GLY A 419 11.30 0.81 29.06
C GLY A 419 10.28 0.64 27.95
N GLU A 420 9.26 1.50 27.88
CA GLU A 420 8.27 1.53 26.82
C GLU A 420 8.91 1.80 25.45
N LEU A 421 9.79 2.81 25.35
CA LEU A 421 10.51 3.13 24.13
C LEU A 421 11.50 2.01 23.70
N LEU A 422 12.14 1.35 24.66
CA LEU A 422 13.01 0.20 24.37
C LEU A 422 12.19 -0.97 23.82
N ALA A 423 11.05 -1.29 24.43
CA ALA A 423 10.14 -2.32 23.93
C ALA A 423 9.63 -2.00 22.53
N ALA A 424 9.29 -0.73 22.23
CA ALA A 424 8.90 -0.29 20.89
C ALA A 424 10.00 -0.57 19.85
N ARG A 425 11.26 -0.24 20.17
CA ARG A 425 12.41 -0.46 19.28
C ARG A 425 12.68 -1.94 19.02
N ILE A 426 12.64 -2.76 20.08
CA ILE A 426 12.83 -4.23 19.95
C ILE A 426 11.71 -4.81 19.09
N SER A 427 10.47 -4.42 19.33
CA SER A 427 9.31 -4.90 18.56
C SER A 427 9.41 -4.53 17.07
N ALA A 428 9.83 -3.29 16.77
CA ALA A 428 10.09 -2.87 15.39
C ALA A 428 11.18 -3.72 14.74
N GLY A 429 12.27 -4.01 15.45
CA GLY A 429 13.36 -4.85 14.96
C GLY A 429 12.92 -6.27 14.65
N VAL A 430 12.18 -6.90 15.54
CA VAL A 430 11.62 -8.24 15.31
C VAL A 430 10.68 -8.23 14.11
N ALA A 431 9.81 -7.20 14.00
CA ALA A 431 8.89 -7.07 12.87
C ALA A 431 9.61 -6.96 11.52
N VAL A 432 10.72 -6.23 11.44
CA VAL A 432 11.55 -6.13 10.22
C VAL A 432 12.12 -7.49 9.83
N CYS A 433 12.66 -8.24 10.80
CA CYS A 433 13.24 -9.57 10.52
C CYS A 433 12.21 -10.55 9.97
N VAL A 434 11.03 -10.60 10.59
CA VAL A 434 9.96 -11.49 10.13
C VAL A 434 9.37 -11.02 8.81
N ALA A 435 9.16 -9.70 8.61
CA ALA A 435 8.68 -9.16 7.35
C ALA A 435 9.66 -9.39 6.19
N GLY A 436 10.96 -9.31 6.48
CA GLY A 436 12.01 -9.63 5.50
C GLY A 436 11.98 -11.08 5.02
N TRP A 437 11.68 -12.03 5.93
CA TRP A 437 11.48 -13.42 5.53
C TRP A 437 10.38 -13.56 4.46
N PHE A 438 9.23 -12.89 4.66
CA PHE A 438 8.15 -12.89 3.67
C PHE A 438 8.49 -12.07 2.43
N GLY A 439 9.35 -11.05 2.54
CA GLY A 439 9.87 -10.32 1.40
C GLY A 439 10.76 -11.17 0.48
N VAL A 440 11.46 -12.18 1.05
CA VAL A 440 12.26 -13.17 0.30
C VAL A 440 11.37 -14.25 -0.32
N HIS A 441 10.27 -14.62 0.34
CA HIS A 441 9.34 -15.67 -0.09
C HIS A 441 7.92 -15.08 -0.26
N PRO A 442 7.71 -14.14 -1.19
CA PRO A 442 6.43 -13.47 -1.33
C PRO A 442 5.37 -14.42 -1.93
N PRO A 443 4.13 -14.38 -1.43
CA PRO A 443 3.02 -15.19 -1.97
C PRO A 443 2.44 -14.65 -3.27
N GLY A 444 2.93 -13.52 -3.75
CA GLY A 444 2.48 -12.84 -4.96
C GLY A 444 3.31 -11.61 -5.29
N PHE A 445 2.90 -10.82 -6.26
CA PHE A 445 3.54 -9.53 -6.56
C PHE A 445 3.16 -8.47 -5.51
N VAL A 446 3.91 -7.36 -5.43
CA VAL A 446 3.81 -6.41 -4.31
C VAL A 446 2.39 -5.90 -4.08
N ALA A 447 1.65 -5.48 -5.14
CA ALA A 447 0.29 -4.98 -4.98
C ALA A 447 -0.69 -6.05 -4.49
N GLU A 448 -0.51 -7.32 -4.88
CA GLU A 448 -1.33 -8.44 -4.43
C GLU A 448 -1.13 -8.71 -2.93
N VAL A 449 0.12 -8.78 -2.47
CA VAL A 449 0.44 -8.97 -1.04
C VAL A 449 -0.14 -7.84 -0.20
N VAL A 450 -0.05 -6.61 -0.70
CA VAL A 450 -0.63 -5.43 -0.05
C VAL A 450 -2.15 -5.50 -0.05
N ALA A 451 -2.79 -5.98 -1.13
CA ALA A 451 -4.24 -6.16 -1.19
C ALA A 451 -4.76 -7.12 -0.11
N PHE A 452 -4.00 -8.16 0.24
CA PHE A 452 -4.36 -9.03 1.37
C PHE A 452 -4.41 -8.26 2.70
N ALA A 453 -3.47 -7.36 2.96
CA ALA A 453 -3.51 -6.52 4.15
C ALA A 453 -4.75 -5.62 4.20
N PHE A 454 -5.17 -5.07 3.05
CA PHE A 454 -6.43 -4.32 2.95
C PHE A 454 -7.65 -5.19 3.21
N GLY A 455 -7.69 -6.41 2.66
CA GLY A 455 -8.74 -7.38 2.93
C GLY A 455 -8.85 -7.73 4.41
N LEU A 456 -7.72 -7.95 5.08
CA LEU A 456 -7.66 -8.20 6.53
C LEU A 456 -8.13 -6.97 7.34
N ALA A 457 -7.79 -5.76 6.94
CA ALA A 457 -8.25 -4.53 7.57
C ALA A 457 -9.76 -4.31 7.35
N ALA A 458 -10.27 -4.61 6.15
CA ALA A 458 -11.68 -4.56 5.82
C ALA A 458 -12.50 -5.48 6.71
N SER A 459 -12.03 -6.69 6.91
CA SER A 459 -12.75 -7.73 7.67
C SER A 459 -12.62 -7.60 9.19
N SER A 460 -11.62 -6.87 9.70
CA SER A 460 -11.40 -6.68 11.14
C SER A 460 -11.75 -5.28 11.64
N PHE A 461 -11.06 -4.25 11.16
CA PHE A 461 -11.15 -2.91 11.73
C PHE A 461 -12.31 -2.06 11.23
N PHE A 462 -12.60 -2.11 9.93
CA PHE A 462 -13.64 -1.23 9.40
C PHE A 462 -14.99 -1.43 10.09
N PRO A 463 -15.52 -2.66 10.27
CA PRO A 463 -16.80 -2.85 10.95
C PRO A 463 -16.77 -2.37 12.40
N VAL A 464 -15.74 -2.68 13.16
CA VAL A 464 -15.66 -2.30 14.58
C VAL A 464 -15.54 -0.79 14.76
N LEU A 465 -14.83 -0.09 13.86
CA LEU A 465 -14.74 1.36 13.86
C LEU A 465 -16.08 1.99 13.48
N LEU A 466 -16.70 1.51 12.41
CA LEU A 466 -18.00 2.03 11.93
C LEU A 466 -19.08 1.84 12.99
N MET A 467 -19.25 0.64 13.51
CA MET A 467 -20.21 0.37 14.57
C MET A 467 -19.88 1.13 15.86
N GLY A 468 -18.58 1.27 16.18
CA GLY A 468 -18.12 2.03 17.34
C GLY A 468 -18.49 3.51 17.30
N ILE A 469 -18.48 4.12 16.12
CA ILE A 469 -18.80 5.54 15.90
C ILE A 469 -20.31 5.75 15.76
N PHE A 470 -21.03 4.86 15.05
CA PHE A 470 -22.41 5.12 14.63
C PHE A 470 -23.48 4.33 15.41
N THR A 471 -23.10 3.29 16.19
CA THR A 471 -24.05 2.43 16.91
C THR A 471 -23.83 2.51 18.43
N LYS A 472 -24.72 3.18 19.15
CA LYS A 472 -24.64 3.32 20.63
C LYS A 472 -24.69 1.99 21.37
N ARG A 473 -25.49 1.02 20.89
CA ARG A 473 -25.77 -0.24 21.58
C ARG A 473 -24.74 -1.34 21.31
N MET A 474 -23.85 -1.16 20.34
CA MET A 474 -22.81 -2.17 20.07
C MET A 474 -21.91 -2.34 21.29
N ASN A 475 -21.89 -3.54 21.82
CA ASN A 475 -21.14 -3.91 23.04
C ASN A 475 -19.84 -4.64 22.73
N ARG A 476 -19.06 -4.90 23.79
CA ARG A 476 -17.75 -5.57 23.70
C ARG A 476 -17.83 -6.98 23.10
N ALA A 477 -18.87 -7.76 23.42
CA ALA A 477 -19.00 -9.12 22.94
C ALA A 477 -19.19 -9.16 21.42
N GLY A 478 -20.09 -8.31 20.89
CA GLY A 478 -20.28 -8.17 19.45
C GLY A 478 -19.01 -7.71 18.73
N ALA A 479 -18.32 -6.70 19.26
CA ALA A 479 -17.09 -6.20 18.66
C ALA A 479 -15.97 -7.24 18.60
N ILE A 480 -15.72 -7.98 19.69
CA ILE A 480 -14.68 -9.02 19.76
C ILE A 480 -14.99 -10.15 18.80
N SER A 481 -16.20 -10.71 18.89
CA SER A 481 -16.59 -11.86 18.06
C SER A 481 -16.63 -11.50 16.57
N GLY A 482 -17.09 -10.30 16.22
CA GLY A 482 -17.07 -9.81 14.85
C GLY A 482 -15.66 -9.68 14.28
N MET A 483 -14.74 -9.00 15.01
CA MET A 483 -13.33 -8.89 14.61
C MET A 483 -12.67 -10.25 14.39
N LEU A 484 -12.84 -11.17 15.34
CA LEU A 484 -12.24 -12.51 15.24
C LEU A 484 -12.83 -13.31 14.09
N ALA A 485 -14.16 -13.32 13.93
CA ALA A 485 -14.79 -14.05 12.84
C ALA A 485 -14.36 -13.50 11.46
N GLY A 486 -14.34 -12.19 11.29
CA GLY A 486 -13.95 -11.55 10.03
C GLY A 486 -12.49 -11.83 9.66
N ILE A 487 -11.55 -11.61 10.60
CA ILE A 487 -10.13 -11.78 10.31
C ILE A 487 -9.77 -13.26 10.10
N VAL A 488 -10.33 -14.17 10.91
CA VAL A 488 -10.06 -15.62 10.79
C VAL A 488 -10.61 -16.15 9.47
N PHE A 489 -11.81 -15.74 9.08
CA PHE A 489 -12.39 -16.11 7.78
C PHE A 489 -11.51 -15.63 6.61
N THR A 490 -11.15 -14.35 6.60
CA THR A 490 -10.35 -13.76 5.52
C THR A 490 -8.95 -14.35 5.46
N ALA A 491 -8.26 -14.43 6.60
CA ALA A 491 -6.93 -15.02 6.68
C ALA A 491 -6.94 -16.50 6.30
N GLY A 492 -7.92 -17.25 6.78
CA GLY A 492 -8.07 -18.69 6.45
C GLY A 492 -8.22 -18.90 4.95
N TYR A 493 -9.04 -18.10 4.27
CA TYR A 493 -9.22 -18.18 2.82
C TYR A 493 -7.93 -17.83 2.04
N ILE A 494 -7.25 -16.73 2.43
CA ILE A 494 -5.97 -16.34 1.81
C ILE A 494 -4.92 -17.43 2.00
N LEU A 495 -4.77 -17.94 3.23
CA LEU A 495 -3.81 -18.99 3.53
C LEU A 495 -4.10 -20.28 2.75
N TRP A 496 -5.38 -20.65 2.62
CA TRP A 496 -5.79 -21.83 1.87
C TRP A 496 -5.35 -21.78 0.41
N PHE A 497 -5.67 -20.69 -0.29
CA PHE A 497 -5.40 -20.58 -1.72
C PHE A 497 -3.99 -20.11 -2.08
N LYS A 498 -3.28 -19.43 -1.18
CA LYS A 498 -1.95 -18.86 -1.51
C LYS A 498 -0.78 -19.66 -0.94
N PHE A 499 -1.01 -20.41 0.15
CA PHE A 499 0.07 -21.11 0.84
C PHE A 499 -0.14 -22.64 0.92
N LEU A 500 -1.35 -23.08 1.21
CA LEU A 500 -1.63 -24.50 1.39
C LEU A 500 -1.95 -25.18 0.06
N HIS A 501 -2.72 -24.55 -0.79
CA HIS A 501 -3.17 -25.10 -2.08
C HIS A 501 -3.05 -24.05 -3.21
N PRO A 502 -1.83 -23.55 -3.52
CA PRO A 502 -1.64 -22.57 -4.58
C PRO A 502 -2.05 -23.08 -5.97
N GLU A 503 -2.01 -24.41 -6.17
CA GLU A 503 -2.47 -25.08 -7.38
C GLU A 503 -3.99 -24.96 -7.61
N LEU A 504 -4.76 -24.72 -6.55
CA LEU A 504 -6.22 -24.48 -6.64
C LEU A 504 -6.58 -23.00 -6.77
N SER A 505 -5.60 -22.09 -6.80
CA SER A 505 -5.85 -20.65 -6.85
C SER A 505 -6.25 -20.17 -8.25
N HIS A 506 -7.34 -20.70 -8.77
CA HIS A 506 -7.94 -20.38 -10.05
C HIS A 506 -9.40 -20.00 -9.88
N SER A 507 -9.94 -19.17 -10.81
CA SER A 507 -11.30 -18.63 -10.73
C SER A 507 -12.40 -19.68 -10.61
N GLU A 508 -12.17 -20.88 -11.15
CA GLU A 508 -13.11 -22.02 -11.07
C GLU A 508 -13.24 -22.61 -9.66
N ASN A 509 -12.19 -22.48 -8.83
CA ASN A 509 -12.15 -23.04 -7.48
C ASN A 509 -12.48 -22.00 -6.41
N TRP A 510 -12.49 -20.72 -6.74
CA TRP A 510 -12.79 -19.65 -5.78
C TRP A 510 -14.26 -19.66 -5.37
N TRP A 511 -14.51 -19.53 -4.08
CA TRP A 511 -15.87 -19.45 -3.58
C TRP A 511 -16.60 -18.24 -4.21
N TRP A 512 -17.71 -18.52 -4.86
CA TRP A 512 -18.50 -17.55 -5.62
C TRP A 512 -17.73 -16.79 -6.70
N GLY A 513 -16.61 -17.32 -7.15
CA GLY A 513 -15.72 -16.66 -8.11
C GLY A 513 -14.95 -15.48 -7.55
N ILE A 514 -14.82 -15.39 -6.22
CA ILE A 514 -14.14 -14.27 -5.53
C ILE A 514 -12.69 -14.69 -5.23
N SER A 515 -11.74 -13.93 -5.75
CA SER A 515 -10.31 -14.16 -5.52
C SER A 515 -9.89 -13.92 -4.06
N PRO A 516 -8.73 -14.45 -3.63
CA PRO A 516 -8.14 -14.13 -2.33
C PRO A 516 -7.95 -12.62 -2.07
N GLU A 517 -7.80 -11.82 -3.12
CA GLU A 517 -7.72 -10.36 -3.03
C GLU A 517 -9.06 -9.72 -2.67
N GLY A 518 -10.18 -10.29 -3.16
CA GLY A 518 -11.53 -9.76 -2.94
C GLY A 518 -12.22 -10.28 -1.67
N ILE A 519 -11.76 -11.39 -1.11
CA ILE A 519 -12.47 -12.10 -0.02
C ILE A 519 -12.63 -11.25 1.26
N GLY A 520 -11.77 -10.25 1.47
CA GLY A 520 -11.86 -9.34 2.61
C GLY A 520 -13.19 -8.59 2.71
N ALA A 521 -13.84 -8.33 1.57
CA ALA A 521 -15.18 -7.72 1.56
C ALA A 521 -16.25 -8.69 2.09
N VAL A 522 -16.13 -9.99 1.78
CA VAL A 522 -16.99 -11.02 2.39
C VAL A 522 -16.69 -11.15 3.89
N GLY A 523 -15.41 -11.16 4.27
CA GLY A 523 -15.00 -11.16 5.69
C GLY A 523 -15.56 -9.97 6.48
N MET A 524 -15.66 -8.80 5.85
CA MET A 524 -16.35 -7.64 6.42
C MET A 524 -17.83 -7.92 6.70
N LEU A 525 -18.54 -8.52 5.75
CA LEU A 525 -19.95 -8.90 5.94
C LEU A 525 -20.10 -9.95 7.04
N VAL A 526 -19.20 -10.94 7.12
CA VAL A 526 -19.13 -11.91 8.22
C VAL A 526 -18.95 -11.21 9.56
N ASN A 527 -18.04 -10.24 9.66
CA ASN A 527 -17.85 -9.44 10.88
C ASN A 527 -19.14 -8.72 11.29
N PHE A 528 -19.78 -7.98 10.37
CA PHE A 528 -21.04 -7.27 10.66
C PHE A 528 -22.14 -8.24 11.10
N ALA A 529 -22.29 -9.39 10.44
CA ALA A 529 -23.31 -10.38 10.76
C ALA A 529 -23.07 -10.97 12.15
N VAL A 530 -21.85 -11.43 12.44
CA VAL A 530 -21.51 -12.01 13.75
C VAL A 530 -21.63 -10.96 14.87
N ALA A 531 -21.10 -9.76 14.67
CA ALA A 531 -21.24 -8.68 15.65
C ALA A 531 -22.70 -8.32 15.89
N GLY A 532 -23.50 -8.22 14.82
CA GLY A 532 -24.92 -7.88 14.87
C GLY A 532 -25.79 -8.93 15.55
N VAL A 533 -25.41 -10.21 15.48
CA VAL A 533 -26.10 -11.29 16.19
C VAL A 533 -25.63 -11.36 17.65
N VAL A 534 -24.33 -11.42 17.89
CA VAL A 534 -23.78 -11.66 19.23
C VAL A 534 -24.09 -10.51 20.19
N HIS A 535 -24.07 -9.24 19.75
CA HIS A 535 -24.34 -8.13 20.67
C HIS A 535 -25.75 -8.17 21.29
N GLN A 536 -26.69 -8.86 20.68
CA GLN A 536 -28.08 -8.96 21.18
C GLN A 536 -28.19 -9.81 22.45
N PHE A 537 -27.25 -10.74 22.66
CA PHE A 537 -27.23 -11.65 23.81
C PHE A 537 -26.49 -11.09 25.03
N PHE A 538 -25.92 -9.90 24.93
CA PHE A 538 -25.10 -9.29 26.00
C PHE A 538 -25.58 -7.88 26.31
N PRO A 539 -25.38 -7.40 27.55
CA PRO A 539 -25.85 -6.07 27.95
C PRO A 539 -25.22 -4.95 27.10
N PRO A 540 -25.95 -3.85 26.88
CA PRO A 540 -25.43 -2.69 26.17
C PRO A 540 -24.26 -2.05 26.92
N PRO A 541 -23.44 -1.20 26.24
CA PRO A 541 -22.37 -0.42 26.90
C PRO A 541 -22.93 0.52 27.98
N SER A 542 -22.05 1.02 28.86
CA SER A 542 -22.41 2.00 29.90
C SER A 542 -23.06 3.26 29.29
N ALA A 543 -23.89 3.94 30.08
CA ALA A 543 -24.53 5.20 29.68
C ALA A 543 -23.48 6.26 29.28
N ALA A 544 -22.31 6.28 29.96
CA ALA A 544 -21.21 7.18 29.63
C ALA A 544 -20.66 6.95 28.22
N ILE A 545 -20.51 5.70 27.78
CA ILE A 545 -20.09 5.37 26.43
C ILE A 545 -21.14 5.70 25.39
N GLN A 546 -22.42 5.46 25.71
CA GLN A 546 -23.51 5.83 24.81
C GLN A 546 -23.53 7.35 24.57
N GLN A 547 -23.36 8.15 25.65
CA GLN A 547 -23.24 9.60 25.54
C GLN A 547 -21.97 10.01 24.75
N LEU A 548 -20.84 9.39 24.99
CA LEU A 548 -19.61 9.65 24.23
C LEU A 548 -19.81 9.44 22.72
N VAL A 549 -20.54 8.38 22.32
CA VAL A 549 -20.85 8.11 20.91
C VAL A 549 -21.75 9.20 20.31
N GLU A 550 -22.65 9.81 21.09
CA GLU A 550 -23.41 10.98 20.63
C GLU A 550 -22.50 12.20 20.51
N ASP A 551 -21.73 12.49 21.52
CA ASP A 551 -20.87 13.68 21.58
C ASP A 551 -19.84 13.73 20.46
N ILE A 552 -19.27 12.59 20.04
CA ILE A 552 -18.30 12.58 18.93
C ILE A 552 -18.96 12.92 17.59
N ARG A 553 -20.27 12.73 17.45
CA ARG A 553 -21.01 13.02 16.21
C ARG A 553 -21.53 14.45 16.14
N VAL A 554 -21.71 15.11 17.27
CA VAL A 554 -22.20 16.50 17.33
C VAL A 554 -21.05 17.47 17.02
N PRO A 555 -21.17 18.38 16.04
CA PRO A 555 -20.17 19.41 15.77
C PRO A 555 -19.99 20.33 16.98
N LYS A 556 -18.76 20.72 17.33
CA LYS A 556 -18.54 21.76 18.36
C LYS A 556 -19.14 23.08 17.88
N GLY A 557 -19.97 23.70 18.72
CA GLY A 557 -20.63 24.98 18.44
C GLY A 557 -22.00 24.85 17.71
N SER A 558 -22.48 23.65 17.40
CA SER A 558 -23.89 23.45 17.11
C SER A 558 -24.63 23.59 18.44
N GLY A 559 -25.59 24.49 18.53
CA GLY A 559 -26.57 24.53 19.62
C GLY A 559 -27.31 23.20 19.73
N PRO A 560 -28.19 23.04 20.74
CA PRO A 560 -29.03 21.86 20.84
C PRO A 560 -29.77 21.65 19.51
N ALA A 561 -29.87 20.41 19.05
CA ALA A 561 -30.68 20.07 17.89
C ALA A 561 -32.10 20.59 18.15
N HIS A 562 -32.66 21.36 17.22
CA HIS A 562 -34.06 21.69 17.30
C HIS A 562 -34.85 20.38 17.14
N GLU A 563 -35.51 19.92 18.18
CA GLU A 563 -36.53 18.90 18.06
C GLU A 563 -37.62 19.50 17.15
N ILE A 564 -37.80 18.92 15.99
CA ILE A 564 -39.01 19.18 15.19
C ILE A 564 -40.12 18.51 15.99
N GLU A 565 -40.92 19.30 16.69
CA GLU A 565 -42.18 18.83 17.27
C GLU A 565 -43.01 18.23 16.13
N ALA A 566 -43.33 16.92 16.24
CA ALA A 566 -44.08 16.16 15.27
C ALA A 566 -45.58 16.50 15.35
#